data_d1e4e611cac079a8f6e68abcb4d34a60
#
_entry.id   d1e4e611cac079a8f6e68abcb4d34a60
#
_cell.length_a   1.000
_cell.length_b   1.000
_cell.length_c   1.000
_cell.angle_alpha   90.00
_cell.angle_beta   90.00
_cell.angle_gamma   90.00
#
_symmetry.space_group_name_H-M   'P 1'
#
loop_
_entity.id
_entity.type
_entity.pdbx_description
1 polymer ?
#
loop_
_entity_poly.entity_id
_entity_poly.type
_entity_poly.pdbx_seq_one_letter_code
_entity_poly.pdbx_strand_id
1 'polypeptide(L)'
;EKRIQHSVAHCYKCGTVIEPMLKEQWFVDTSKLAKMATLHLNNNEIKFYPENKLKVLINYLEGLKDWNISRQIPWGIAIPMFRKVDANDEGPEWRFDVRTHLSEIEIGGVKYQRDEDTFDTWFSSSHWPIVCTNWEEGVGSEFYPLNTMETGADILFAWVARMIMVGIYVTGEVP
;
A
#
# COMPACT_ATOMS: atom_id res chain seq x y z
N GLU A 1 -26.84 14.41 -38.21
CA GLU A 1 -25.89 13.69 -37.32
C GLU A 1 -24.51 14.32 -37.52
N LYS A 2 -23.87 14.71 -36.41
CA LYS A 2 -22.50 15.24 -36.46
C LYS A 2 -21.56 14.08 -36.07
N ARG A 3 -20.69 13.66 -36.97
CA ARG A 3 -19.66 12.67 -36.68
C ARG A 3 -18.64 13.31 -35.73
N ILE A 4 -18.40 12.63 -34.59
CA ILE A 4 -17.40 13.01 -33.59
C ILE A 4 -16.30 11.96 -33.63
N GLN A 5 -15.06 12.39 -33.69
CA GLN A 5 -13.90 11.53 -33.53
C GLN A 5 -13.34 11.73 -32.12
N HIS A 6 -13.15 10.65 -31.36
CA HIS A 6 -12.53 10.68 -30.03
C HIS A 6 -11.56 9.50 -29.87
N SER A 7 -10.61 9.64 -28.95
CA SER A 7 -9.66 8.59 -28.62
C SER A 7 -10.23 7.69 -27.55
N VAL A 8 -10.10 6.38 -27.71
CA VAL A 8 -10.49 5.35 -26.75
C VAL A 8 -9.24 4.70 -26.21
N ALA A 9 -9.14 4.59 -24.87
CA ALA A 9 -8.02 3.92 -24.23
C ALA A 9 -8.12 2.40 -24.40
N HIS A 10 -7.00 1.77 -24.74
CA HIS A 10 -6.89 0.31 -24.87
C HIS A 10 -5.84 -0.23 -23.91
N CYS A 11 -6.06 -1.45 -23.39
CA CYS A 11 -5.07 -2.16 -22.61
C CYS A 11 -3.84 -2.44 -23.47
N TYR A 12 -2.67 -2.01 -23.01
CA TYR A 12 -1.41 -2.20 -23.75
C TYR A 12 -0.99 -3.66 -23.89
N LYS A 13 -1.51 -4.57 -23.06
CA LYS A 13 -1.21 -6.00 -23.12
C LYS A 13 -2.14 -6.77 -24.05
N CYS A 14 -3.44 -6.56 -23.97
CA CYS A 14 -4.42 -7.38 -24.70
C CYS A 14 -5.22 -6.61 -25.76
N GLY A 15 -5.07 -5.28 -25.84
CA GLY A 15 -5.78 -4.45 -26.82
C GLY A 15 -7.26 -4.21 -26.54
N THR A 16 -7.81 -4.76 -25.45
CA THR A 16 -9.22 -4.54 -25.07
C THR A 16 -9.46 -3.09 -24.67
N VAL A 17 -10.62 -2.55 -25.04
CA VAL A 17 -11.06 -1.22 -24.62
C VAL A 17 -11.13 -1.16 -23.10
N ILE A 18 -10.58 -0.09 -22.54
CA ILE A 18 -10.63 0.16 -21.09
C ILE A 18 -11.91 0.91 -20.77
N GLU A 19 -12.79 0.29 -19.97
CA GLU A 19 -14.02 0.87 -19.48
C GLU A 19 -13.91 1.11 -17.97
N PRO A 20 -14.05 2.37 -17.48
CA PRO A 20 -14.06 2.64 -16.05
C PRO A 20 -15.23 1.94 -15.36
N MET A 21 -14.96 1.21 -14.28
CA MET A 21 -15.94 0.50 -13.50
C MET A 21 -15.75 0.82 -12.01
N LEU A 22 -16.85 1.06 -11.32
CA LEU A 22 -16.83 1.22 -9.86
C LEU A 22 -16.72 -0.15 -9.21
N LYS A 23 -15.76 -0.30 -8.30
CA LYS A 23 -15.56 -1.50 -7.49
C LYS A 23 -15.16 -1.08 -6.08
N GLU A 24 -15.61 -1.84 -5.07
CA GLU A 24 -15.10 -1.72 -3.71
C GLU A 24 -13.59 -1.96 -3.70
N GLN A 25 -12.86 -1.13 -2.95
CA GLN A 25 -11.41 -1.15 -2.89
C GLN A 25 -10.94 -0.97 -1.45
N TRP A 26 -9.78 -1.52 -1.15
CA TRP A 26 -9.09 -1.26 0.11
C TRP A 26 -8.21 -0.02 -0.01
N PHE A 27 -8.38 0.89 0.95
CA PHE A 27 -7.59 2.13 1.02
C PHE A 27 -6.87 2.24 2.35
N VAL A 28 -5.67 2.80 2.30
CA VAL A 28 -4.98 3.32 3.47
C VAL A 28 -5.26 4.81 3.59
N ASP A 29 -5.80 5.26 4.72
CA ASP A 29 -5.82 6.69 5.06
C ASP A 29 -4.39 7.16 5.29
N THR A 30 -3.85 7.90 4.35
CA THR A 30 -2.47 8.38 4.38
C THR A 30 -2.30 9.67 5.20
N SER A 31 -3.36 10.31 5.63
CA SER A 31 -3.33 11.64 6.24
C SER A 31 -2.45 11.73 7.49
N LYS A 32 -2.55 10.74 8.39
CA LYS A 32 -1.72 10.66 9.60
C LYS A 32 -0.29 10.22 9.27
N LEU A 33 -0.15 9.22 8.40
CA LEU A 33 1.14 8.66 7.99
C LEU A 33 2.02 9.72 7.31
N ALA A 34 1.45 10.49 6.39
CA ALA A 34 2.13 11.56 5.70
C ALA A 34 2.59 12.68 6.67
N LYS A 35 1.75 13.04 7.65
CA LYS A 35 2.12 14.02 8.68
C LYS A 35 3.28 13.54 9.55
N MET A 36 3.26 12.28 9.97
CA MET A 36 4.35 11.68 10.75
C MET A 36 5.65 11.70 9.93
N ALA A 37 5.61 11.21 8.69
CA ALA A 37 6.76 11.22 7.79
C ALA A 37 7.30 12.65 7.57
N THR A 38 6.45 13.62 7.31
CA THR A 38 6.84 15.03 7.12
C THR A 38 7.53 15.61 8.37
N LEU A 39 7.08 15.24 9.57
CA LEU A 39 7.70 15.67 10.82
C LEU A 39 9.17 15.20 10.92
N HIS A 40 9.42 13.90 10.70
CA HIS A 40 10.77 13.33 10.73
C HIS A 40 11.67 13.90 9.63
N LEU A 41 11.12 14.13 8.43
CA LEU A 41 11.85 14.76 7.32
C LEU A 41 12.24 16.22 7.65
N ASN A 42 11.36 16.99 8.24
CA ASN A 42 11.63 18.37 8.67
C ASN A 42 12.66 18.44 9.82
N ASN A 43 12.75 17.41 10.63
CA ASN A 43 13.76 17.26 11.68
C ASN A 43 15.16 16.84 11.13
N ASN A 44 15.27 16.65 9.79
CA ASN A 44 16.49 16.18 9.12
C ASN A 44 17.00 14.81 9.60
N GLU A 45 16.09 13.92 9.99
CA GLU A 45 16.43 12.56 10.42
C GLU A 45 16.86 11.68 9.23
N ILE A 46 16.46 12.06 8.01
CA ILE A 46 16.91 11.44 6.75
C ILE A 46 17.60 12.48 5.88
N LYS A 47 18.81 12.18 5.42
CA LYS A 47 19.56 13.01 4.47
C LYS A 47 19.33 12.56 3.05
N PHE A 48 19.15 13.51 2.13
CA PHE A 48 18.90 13.26 0.72
C PHE A 48 20.07 13.74 -0.14
N TYR A 49 20.43 12.94 -1.12
CA TYR A 49 21.42 13.27 -2.14
C TYR A 49 20.83 13.01 -3.53
N PRO A 50 20.57 14.06 -4.35
CA PRO A 50 20.78 15.48 -4.07
C PRO A 50 19.74 16.05 -3.08
N GLU A 51 20.14 17.08 -2.31
CA GLU A 51 19.34 17.66 -1.20
C GLU A 51 17.96 18.19 -1.62
N ASN A 52 17.82 18.65 -2.87
CA ASN A 52 16.55 19.16 -3.39
C ASN A 52 15.43 18.11 -3.40
N LYS A 53 15.75 16.82 -3.33
CA LYS A 53 14.78 15.73 -3.27
C LYS A 53 13.99 15.71 -1.97
N LEU A 54 14.56 16.20 -0.88
CA LEU A 54 13.85 16.35 0.39
C LEU A 54 12.60 17.25 0.22
N LYS A 55 12.77 18.43 -0.32
CA LYS A 55 11.66 19.36 -0.55
C LYS A 55 10.59 18.81 -1.50
N VAL A 56 11.04 18.13 -2.54
CA VAL A 56 10.14 17.48 -3.52
C VAL A 56 9.30 16.40 -2.84
N LEU A 57 9.90 15.61 -1.96
CA LEU A 57 9.20 14.56 -1.20
C LEU A 57 8.21 15.13 -0.19
N ILE A 58 8.58 16.18 0.55
CA ILE A 58 7.69 16.85 1.50
C ILE A 58 6.45 17.39 0.77
N ASN A 59 6.64 18.12 -0.34
CA ASN A 59 5.52 18.64 -1.14
C ASN A 59 4.58 17.51 -1.65
N TYR A 60 5.15 16.37 -2.01
CA TYR A 60 4.36 15.20 -2.40
C TYR A 60 3.52 14.66 -1.24
N LEU A 61 4.13 14.49 -0.07
CA LEU A 61 3.43 13.99 1.13
C LEU A 61 2.30 14.92 1.58
N GLU A 62 2.49 16.23 1.50
CA GLU A 62 1.45 17.22 1.84
C GLU A 62 0.22 17.15 0.91
N GLY A 63 0.42 16.76 -0.35
CA GLY A 63 -0.64 16.59 -1.34
C GLY A 63 -1.18 15.17 -1.47
N LEU A 64 -0.68 14.23 -0.65
CA LEU A 64 -1.00 12.81 -0.80
C LEU A 64 -2.48 12.53 -0.51
N LYS A 65 -3.09 11.73 -1.38
CA LYS A 65 -4.47 11.22 -1.22
C LYS A 65 -4.42 9.80 -0.67
N ASP A 66 -5.58 9.34 -0.18
CA ASP A 66 -5.74 7.96 0.27
C ASP A 66 -5.20 6.97 -0.76
N TRP A 67 -4.48 5.99 -0.28
CA TRP A 67 -3.78 5.04 -1.12
C TRP A 67 -4.61 3.78 -1.33
N ASN A 68 -5.09 3.57 -2.56
CA ASN A 68 -5.68 2.30 -2.95
C ASN A 68 -4.61 1.20 -2.97
N ILE A 69 -4.78 0.21 -2.08
CA ILE A 69 -3.83 -0.90 -1.89
C ILE A 69 -4.32 -2.23 -2.46
N SER A 70 -5.51 -2.31 -3.03
CA SER A 70 -6.05 -3.54 -3.61
C SER A 70 -5.90 -3.58 -5.12
N ARG A 71 -5.64 -4.77 -5.67
CA ARG A 71 -5.49 -5.04 -7.10
C ARG A 71 -6.28 -6.28 -7.49
N GLN A 72 -7.05 -6.18 -8.57
CA GLN A 72 -7.86 -7.26 -9.14
C GLN A 72 -7.02 -8.09 -10.11
N ILE A 73 -5.95 -8.70 -9.59
CA ILE A 73 -5.04 -9.56 -10.36
C ILE A 73 -4.83 -10.88 -9.62
N PRO A 74 -4.69 -12.01 -10.33
CA PRO A 74 -4.57 -13.32 -9.69
C PRO A 74 -3.18 -13.58 -9.08
N TRP A 75 -2.19 -12.77 -9.42
CA TRP A 75 -0.82 -12.90 -8.93
C TRP A 75 -0.45 -11.77 -7.99
N GLY A 76 -0.10 -12.09 -6.77
CA GLY A 76 0.30 -11.13 -5.74
C GLY A 76 0.12 -11.67 -4.34
N ILE A 77 0.41 -10.85 -3.33
CA ILE A 77 0.18 -11.18 -1.92
C ILE A 77 -1.31 -10.95 -1.63
N ALA A 78 -2.00 -12.00 -1.23
CA ALA A 78 -3.42 -11.95 -0.94
C ALA A 78 -3.72 -11.03 0.25
N ILE A 79 -4.80 -10.25 0.15
CA ILE A 79 -5.29 -9.41 1.25
C ILE A 79 -5.83 -10.33 2.35
N PRO A 80 -5.36 -10.20 3.62
CA PRO A 80 -5.71 -11.10 4.72
C PRO A 80 -7.08 -10.76 5.35
N MET A 81 -8.07 -10.48 4.50
CA MET A 81 -9.42 -10.12 4.91
C MET A 81 -10.42 -11.15 4.39
N PHE A 82 -11.33 -11.54 5.26
CA PHE A 82 -12.34 -12.54 4.98
C PHE A 82 -13.72 -11.95 5.26
N ARG A 83 -14.61 -12.03 4.28
CA ARG A 83 -15.99 -11.56 4.37
C ARG A 83 -16.92 -12.67 4.80
N LYS A 84 -17.81 -12.40 5.73
CA LYS A 84 -18.88 -13.34 6.13
C LYS A 84 -19.76 -13.71 4.94
N VAL A 85 -19.98 -15.03 4.76
CA VAL A 85 -20.71 -15.56 3.59
C VAL A 85 -22.20 -15.22 3.65
N ASP A 86 -22.82 -15.28 4.83
CA ASP A 86 -24.25 -15.05 5.04
C ASP A 86 -24.54 -13.69 5.70
N ALA A 87 -23.88 -12.62 5.26
CA ALA A 87 -24.18 -11.28 5.75
C ALA A 87 -25.59 -10.88 5.28
N ASN A 88 -26.55 -10.85 6.22
CA ASN A 88 -27.86 -10.22 6.01
C ASN A 88 -27.64 -8.71 5.74
N ASP A 89 -28.68 -7.96 5.39
CA ASP A 89 -28.69 -6.54 4.98
C ASP A 89 -27.91 -5.51 5.88
N GLU A 90 -27.20 -5.95 6.91
CA GLU A 90 -26.41 -5.11 7.82
C GLU A 90 -25.05 -4.65 7.26
N GLY A 91 -24.73 -5.01 6.02
CA GLY A 91 -23.46 -4.70 5.36
C GLY A 91 -22.39 -5.78 5.52
N PRO A 92 -21.22 -5.63 4.88
CA PRO A 92 -20.17 -6.63 4.90
C PRO A 92 -19.48 -6.68 6.27
N GLU A 93 -19.51 -7.84 6.91
CA GLU A 93 -18.68 -8.13 8.10
C GLU A 93 -17.36 -8.73 7.65
N TRP A 94 -16.25 -8.04 7.94
CA TRP A 94 -14.91 -8.46 7.59
C TRP A 94 -14.13 -8.94 8.81
N ARG A 95 -13.31 -9.98 8.61
CA ARG A 95 -12.41 -10.52 9.62
C ARG A 95 -10.99 -10.58 9.06
N PHE A 96 -10.01 -10.16 9.85
CA PHE A 96 -8.60 -10.36 9.57
C PHE A 96 -8.18 -11.78 9.96
N ASP A 97 -7.46 -12.47 9.05
CA ASP A 97 -6.84 -13.76 9.35
C ASP A 97 -5.58 -13.96 8.49
N VAL A 98 -4.53 -14.47 9.11
CA VAL A 98 -3.23 -14.69 8.44
C VAL A 98 -3.21 -15.93 7.54
N ARG A 99 -4.22 -16.78 7.59
CA ARG A 99 -4.34 -18.01 6.76
C ARG A 99 -4.71 -17.73 5.33
N THR A 100 -4.02 -16.79 4.68
CA THR A 100 -4.32 -16.32 3.31
C THR A 100 -4.16 -17.38 2.22
N HIS A 101 -3.57 -18.53 2.53
CA HIS A 101 -3.53 -19.70 1.63
C HIS A 101 -4.88 -20.40 1.51
N LEU A 102 -5.81 -20.17 2.44
CA LEU A 102 -7.16 -20.69 2.39
C LEU A 102 -8.08 -19.71 1.66
N SER A 103 -9.01 -20.22 0.87
CA SER A 103 -10.08 -19.43 0.24
C SER A 103 -11.26 -19.17 1.17
N GLU A 104 -11.43 -20.02 2.20
CA GLU A 104 -12.51 -19.96 3.18
C GLU A 104 -11.97 -20.34 4.55
N ILE A 105 -12.50 -19.71 5.60
CA ILE A 105 -12.25 -20.06 6.99
C ILE A 105 -13.56 -20.14 7.77
N GLU A 106 -13.56 -20.90 8.87
CA GLU A 106 -14.68 -20.97 9.80
C GLU A 106 -14.22 -20.48 11.19
N ILE A 107 -15.00 -19.58 11.76
CA ILE A 107 -14.77 -19.03 13.10
C ILE A 107 -16.09 -19.09 13.87
N GLY A 108 -16.13 -19.86 14.96
CA GLY A 108 -17.31 -19.98 15.80
C GLY A 108 -18.56 -20.50 15.06
N GLY A 109 -18.40 -21.40 14.08
CA GLY A 109 -19.48 -21.94 13.26
C GLY A 109 -19.97 -21.01 12.13
N VAL A 110 -19.30 -19.85 11.93
CA VAL A 110 -19.60 -18.91 10.86
C VAL A 110 -18.52 -19.00 9.78
N LYS A 111 -18.97 -19.09 8.53
CA LYS A 111 -18.10 -19.16 7.36
C LYS A 111 -17.75 -17.78 6.83
N TYR A 112 -16.48 -17.62 6.46
CA TYR A 112 -15.94 -16.40 5.87
C TYR A 112 -15.16 -16.76 4.62
N GLN A 113 -15.37 -16.03 3.55
CA GLN A 113 -14.66 -16.16 2.28
C GLN A 113 -13.59 -15.08 2.17
N ARG A 114 -12.37 -15.48 1.77
CA ARG A 114 -11.25 -14.55 1.57
C ARG A 114 -11.56 -13.56 0.45
N ASP A 115 -11.08 -12.32 0.62
CA ASP A 115 -11.04 -11.34 -0.45
C ASP A 115 -10.21 -11.87 -1.64
N GLU A 116 -10.71 -11.68 -2.85
CA GLU A 116 -10.04 -12.13 -4.07
C GLU A 116 -8.90 -11.22 -4.51
N ASP A 117 -8.88 -9.98 -4.01
CA ASP A 117 -7.90 -8.98 -4.36
C ASP A 117 -6.52 -9.29 -3.74
N THR A 118 -5.50 -8.77 -4.37
CA THR A 118 -4.11 -8.82 -3.90
C THR A 118 -3.63 -7.42 -3.53
N PHE A 119 -2.59 -7.35 -2.71
CA PHE A 119 -1.98 -6.06 -2.39
C PHE A 119 -1.29 -5.41 -3.59
N ASP A 120 -1.36 -4.09 -3.65
CA ASP A 120 -0.46 -3.27 -4.46
C ASP A 120 1.00 -3.64 -4.16
N THR A 121 1.78 -3.84 -5.21
CA THR A 121 3.22 -4.15 -5.08
C THR A 121 3.97 -3.13 -4.22
N TRP A 122 3.61 -1.85 -4.33
CA TRP A 122 4.23 -0.80 -3.52
C TRP A 122 3.86 -0.88 -2.03
N PHE A 123 2.73 -1.50 -1.70
CA PHE A 123 2.37 -1.76 -0.30
C PHE A 123 3.31 -2.80 0.31
N SER A 124 3.49 -3.94 -0.33
CA SER A 124 4.44 -4.96 0.15
C SER A 124 5.89 -4.45 0.14
N SER A 125 6.29 -3.73 -0.92
CA SER A 125 7.64 -3.15 -1.04
C SER A 125 7.95 -2.11 0.03
N SER A 126 6.92 -1.42 0.56
CA SER A 126 7.12 -0.43 1.63
C SER A 126 7.57 -1.06 2.96
N HIS A 127 7.39 -2.35 3.14
CA HIS A 127 7.84 -3.10 4.33
C HIS A 127 9.28 -3.64 4.20
N TRP A 128 9.95 -3.37 3.08
CA TRP A 128 11.27 -3.91 2.78
C TRP A 128 12.29 -3.76 3.91
N PRO A 129 12.53 -2.58 4.53
CA PRO A 129 13.51 -2.47 5.61
C PRO A 129 13.17 -3.35 6.81
N ILE A 130 11.90 -3.42 7.18
CA ILE A 130 11.41 -4.22 8.30
C ILE A 130 11.66 -5.71 8.06
N VAL A 131 11.28 -6.20 6.87
CA VAL A 131 11.42 -7.62 6.51
C VAL A 131 12.87 -8.03 6.33
N CYS A 132 13.69 -7.20 5.65
CA CYS A 132 15.09 -7.54 5.37
C CYS A 132 15.98 -7.50 6.59
N THR A 133 15.66 -6.65 7.56
CA THR A 133 16.42 -6.58 8.80
C THR A 133 15.90 -7.52 9.87
N ASN A 134 14.84 -8.25 9.57
CA ASN A 134 14.18 -9.15 10.52
C ASN A 134 13.77 -8.42 11.81
N TRP A 135 13.19 -7.22 11.63
CA TRP A 135 12.73 -6.42 12.74
C TRP A 135 11.48 -7.03 13.39
N GLU A 136 11.46 -7.11 14.71
CA GLU A 136 10.34 -7.64 15.49
C GLU A 136 9.86 -6.62 16.51
N GLU A 137 8.56 -6.50 16.68
CA GLU A 137 7.94 -5.60 17.65
C GLU A 137 8.42 -5.93 19.08
N GLY A 138 8.84 -4.89 19.82
CA GLY A 138 9.36 -5.01 21.18
C GLY A 138 10.79 -5.55 21.30
N VAL A 139 11.39 -6.05 20.22
CA VAL A 139 12.77 -6.54 20.16
C VAL A 139 13.63 -5.62 19.30
N GLY A 140 13.09 -5.15 18.18
CA GLY A 140 13.82 -4.39 17.17
C GLY A 140 14.71 -5.28 16.29
N SER A 141 15.71 -4.67 15.68
CA SER A 141 16.77 -5.33 14.92
C SER A 141 18.06 -4.51 14.96
N GLU A 142 19.20 -5.15 15.07
CA GLU A 142 20.52 -4.50 14.99
C GLU A 142 20.81 -3.90 13.60
N PHE A 143 20.07 -4.32 12.57
CA PHE A 143 20.21 -3.85 11.19
C PHE A 143 19.17 -2.78 10.79
N TYR A 144 18.25 -2.42 11.70
CA TYR A 144 17.27 -1.36 11.49
C TYR A 144 17.57 -0.19 12.46
N PRO A 145 17.56 1.06 12.01
CA PRO A 145 17.30 1.55 10.65
C PRO A 145 18.47 1.31 9.67
N LEU A 146 18.18 1.43 8.36
CA LEU A 146 19.20 1.33 7.32
C LEU A 146 20.15 2.54 7.36
N ASN A 147 21.44 2.30 7.16
CA ASN A 147 22.44 3.39 7.12
C ASN A 147 22.36 4.21 5.83
N THR A 148 22.07 3.54 4.71
CA THR A 148 22.02 4.17 3.39
C THR A 148 21.16 3.36 2.45
N MET A 149 20.39 4.06 1.62
CA MET A 149 19.64 3.46 0.52
C MET A 149 19.87 4.26 -0.75
N GLU A 150 20.17 3.55 -1.85
CA GLU A 150 20.23 4.12 -3.18
C GLU A 150 19.08 3.60 -4.03
N THR A 151 18.40 4.49 -4.79
CA THR A 151 17.31 4.12 -5.69
C THR A 151 17.13 5.12 -6.82
N GLY A 152 16.40 4.73 -7.87
CA GLY A 152 16.02 5.62 -8.96
C GLY A 152 15.11 6.75 -8.48
N ALA A 153 15.31 7.94 -9.02
CA ALA A 153 14.50 9.12 -8.67
C ALA A 153 13.02 8.98 -9.09
N ASP A 154 12.71 8.13 -10.05
CA ASP A 154 11.38 7.82 -10.55
C ASP A 154 10.51 7.06 -9.56
N ILE A 155 11.11 6.32 -8.62
CA ILE A 155 10.38 5.58 -7.58
C ILE A 155 10.43 6.25 -6.19
N LEU A 156 10.87 7.49 -6.13
CA LEU A 156 10.85 8.30 -4.90
C LEU A 156 9.45 8.35 -4.27
N PHE A 157 8.43 8.60 -5.07
CA PHE A 157 7.05 8.70 -4.60
C PHE A 157 6.37 7.35 -4.43
N ALA A 158 6.62 6.43 -5.36
CA ALA A 158 5.96 5.14 -5.34
C ALA A 158 6.51 4.22 -4.25
N TRP A 159 7.78 4.33 -3.91
CA TRP A 159 8.45 3.46 -2.95
C TRP A 159 8.95 4.19 -1.71
N VAL A 160 9.89 5.15 -1.87
CA VAL A 160 10.56 5.78 -0.72
C VAL A 160 9.59 6.49 0.22
N ALA A 161 8.66 7.28 -0.33
CA ALA A 161 7.62 7.95 0.47
C ALA A 161 6.80 6.96 1.30
N ARG A 162 6.37 5.86 0.67
CA ARG A 162 5.56 4.82 1.32
C ARG A 162 6.36 4.04 2.35
N MET A 163 7.60 3.73 2.05
CA MET A 163 8.53 3.05 2.96
C MET A 163 8.78 3.88 4.23
N ILE A 164 9.00 5.19 4.09
CA ILE A 164 9.17 6.10 5.23
C ILE A 164 7.88 6.12 6.08
N MET A 165 6.72 6.28 5.46
CA MET A 165 5.44 6.29 6.17
C MET A 165 5.21 4.98 6.93
N VAL A 166 5.38 3.84 6.27
CA VAL A 166 5.15 2.51 6.87
C VAL A 166 6.19 2.21 7.94
N GLY A 167 7.48 2.49 7.67
CA GLY A 167 8.56 2.29 8.62
C GLY A 167 8.28 3.01 9.94
N ILE A 168 8.04 4.32 9.88
CA ILE A 168 7.73 5.13 11.08
C ILE A 168 6.46 4.62 11.79
N TYR A 169 5.42 4.26 11.04
CA TYR A 169 4.18 3.76 11.64
C TYR A 169 4.36 2.46 12.41
N VAL A 170 5.15 1.53 11.87
CA VAL A 170 5.34 0.18 12.45
C VAL A 170 6.38 0.21 13.57
N THR A 171 7.49 0.92 13.37
CA THR A 171 8.65 0.84 14.27
C THR A 171 8.80 2.04 15.20
N GLY A 172 8.17 3.16 14.88
CA GLY A 172 8.37 4.44 15.56
C GLY A 172 9.62 5.20 15.11
N GLU A 173 10.41 4.64 14.19
CA GLU A 173 11.70 5.19 13.72
C GLU A 173 11.71 5.30 12.19
N VAL A 174 12.58 6.18 11.66
CA VAL A 174 12.83 6.24 10.22
C VAL A 174 13.49 4.94 9.73
N PRO A 175 13.09 4.46 8.54
CA PRO A 175 13.64 3.20 8.00
C PRO A 175 15.07 3.33 7.47
#